data_2ed0d9dc3ab72782a463c9f2467c873b
#
_entry.id   2ed0d9dc3ab72782a463c9f2467c873b
#
_cell.length_a   1.000
_cell.length_b   1.000
_cell.length_c   1.000
_cell.angle_alpha   90.00
_cell.angle_beta   90.00
_cell.angle_gamma   90.00
#
_symmetry.space_group_name_H-M   'P 1'
#
loop_
_entity.id
_entity.type
_entity.pdbx_description
1 polymer ?
#
loop_
_entity_poly.entity_id
_entity_poly.type
_entity_poly.pdbx_seq_one_letter_code
_entity_poly.pdbx_strand_id
1 'polypeptide(L)'
;QLTPELLSKAIRKAEGSLGHYPDGTLVCVENTANRGGGTCYSQENLDGVAKTAREHGCKVHMDGARIFNASIKTNTPVSRMLKEFDSVSICLSKGLGAPVGSLLVGSTDFIAKASRWRKMFGGGMRQSGILAAAGMYALDNNIQRLSEDHSRAKRLATALNEMDEYSVDLKSVETNMVYIDSKMGAKELMAQLSNHGIDVLDVG
;
A
#
# COMPACT_ATOMS: atom_id res chain seq x y z
N GLN A 1 -10.47 0.23 7.17
CA GLN A 1 -10.18 -0.86 6.23
C GLN A 1 -11.47 -1.36 5.57
N LEU A 2 -11.38 -1.84 4.33
CA LEU A 2 -12.49 -2.50 3.65
C LEU A 2 -12.75 -3.86 4.31
N THR A 3 -14.03 -4.17 4.58
CA THR A 3 -14.45 -5.50 5.08
C THR A 3 -15.36 -6.19 4.06
N PRO A 4 -15.57 -7.51 4.16
CA PRO A 4 -16.51 -8.22 3.29
C PRO A 4 -17.92 -7.60 3.27
N GLU A 5 -18.41 -7.17 4.43
CA GLU A 5 -19.73 -6.57 4.58
C GLU A 5 -19.82 -5.18 3.91
N LEU A 6 -18.78 -4.35 4.07
CA LEU A 6 -18.69 -3.05 3.40
C LEU A 6 -18.58 -3.22 1.90
N LEU A 7 -17.78 -4.20 1.45
CA LEU A 7 -17.62 -4.51 0.04
C LEU A 7 -18.94 -4.95 -0.59
N SER A 8 -19.65 -5.91 0.02
CA SER A 8 -20.93 -6.40 -0.49
C SER A 8 -21.96 -5.29 -0.67
N LYS A 9 -21.97 -4.30 0.24
CA LYS A 9 -22.86 -3.11 0.15
C LYS A 9 -22.41 -2.12 -0.92
N ALA A 10 -21.12 -2.06 -1.23
CA ALA A 10 -20.56 -1.06 -2.15
C ALA A 10 -20.57 -1.52 -3.62
N ILE A 11 -20.56 -2.82 -3.89
CA ILE A 11 -20.58 -3.34 -5.26
C ILE A 11 -21.91 -3.02 -5.92
N ARG A 12 -21.84 -2.34 -7.05
CA ARG A 12 -22.99 -1.97 -7.87
C ARG A 12 -23.20 -2.98 -8.98
N LYS A 13 -24.46 -3.18 -9.36
CA LYS A 13 -24.88 -4.01 -10.50
C LYS A 13 -25.65 -3.15 -11.49
N ALA A 14 -25.44 -3.40 -12.78
CA ALA A 14 -26.20 -2.75 -13.84
C ALA A 14 -27.65 -3.23 -13.82
N GLU A 15 -27.87 -4.52 -13.50
CA GLU A 15 -29.19 -5.11 -13.38
C GLU A 15 -30.03 -4.38 -12.32
N GLY A 16 -31.24 -3.99 -12.70
CA GLY A 16 -32.16 -3.23 -11.83
C GLY A 16 -31.81 -1.75 -11.63
N SER A 17 -30.72 -1.26 -12.22
CA SER A 17 -30.30 0.13 -12.08
C SER A 17 -30.90 1.11 -13.07
N LEU A 18 -31.75 0.64 -14.01
CA LEU A 18 -32.27 1.42 -15.13
C LEU A 18 -31.18 2.13 -15.95
N GLY A 19 -29.97 1.54 -16.02
CA GLY A 19 -28.83 2.09 -16.76
C GLY A 19 -28.03 3.15 -16.00
N HIS A 20 -28.34 3.41 -14.73
CA HIS A 20 -27.63 4.43 -13.93
C HIS A 20 -26.24 3.98 -13.44
N TYR A 21 -25.99 2.67 -13.32
CA TYR A 21 -24.73 2.14 -12.82
C TYR A 21 -24.15 1.07 -13.76
N PRO A 22 -22.83 1.10 -14.01
CA PRO A 22 -22.15 -0.04 -14.61
C PRO A 22 -21.98 -1.16 -13.57
N ASP A 23 -21.72 -2.38 -14.04
CA ASP A 23 -21.30 -3.46 -13.17
C ASP A 23 -19.94 -3.16 -12.53
N GLY A 24 -19.82 -3.40 -11.23
CA GLY A 24 -18.55 -3.51 -10.56
C GLY A 24 -17.83 -4.78 -11.04
N THR A 25 -16.64 -4.64 -11.61
CA THR A 25 -15.86 -5.76 -12.17
C THR A 25 -14.52 -5.95 -11.52
N LEU A 26 -14.08 -4.98 -10.73
CA LEU A 26 -12.77 -4.99 -10.05
C LEU A 26 -12.89 -4.45 -8.63
N VAL A 27 -12.29 -5.16 -7.70
CA VAL A 27 -12.06 -4.70 -6.32
C VAL A 27 -10.57 -4.45 -6.14
N CYS A 28 -10.22 -3.26 -5.66
CA CYS A 28 -8.85 -2.90 -5.33
C CYS A 28 -8.70 -2.77 -3.81
N VAL A 29 -7.65 -3.37 -3.26
CA VAL A 29 -7.29 -3.29 -1.84
C VAL A 29 -5.86 -2.77 -1.74
N GLU A 30 -5.60 -1.82 -0.84
CA GLU A 30 -4.26 -1.28 -0.59
C GLU A 30 -3.70 -1.83 0.73
N ASN A 31 -2.52 -2.48 0.69
CA ASN A 31 -1.85 -3.00 1.88
C ASN A 31 -0.32 -2.74 1.80
N THR A 32 0.25 -1.96 2.70
CA THR A 32 -0.38 -1.15 3.77
C THR A 32 -1.01 0.10 3.19
N ALA A 33 -2.15 0.52 3.74
CA ALA A 33 -2.87 1.68 3.22
C ALA A 33 -2.15 2.99 3.58
N ASN A 34 -1.87 3.84 2.57
CA ASN A 34 -1.16 5.10 2.75
C ASN A 34 -1.95 6.04 3.67
N ARG A 35 -3.17 6.41 3.27
CA ARG A 35 -4.05 7.26 4.08
C ARG A 35 -4.59 6.58 5.34
N GLY A 36 -4.43 5.27 5.45
CA GLY A 36 -4.74 4.50 6.65
C GLY A 36 -3.59 4.44 7.65
N GLY A 37 -2.56 5.29 7.52
CA GLY A 37 -1.45 5.36 8.47
C GLY A 37 -0.49 4.17 8.43
N GLY A 38 -0.44 3.42 7.34
CA GLY A 38 0.43 2.25 7.21
C GLY A 38 -0.07 1.01 7.97
N THR A 39 -1.35 0.96 8.32
CA THR A 39 -1.97 -0.19 8.97
C THR A 39 -2.09 -1.39 8.04
N CYS A 40 -2.01 -2.59 8.61
CA CYS A 40 -2.04 -3.85 7.89
C CYS A 40 -3.43 -4.50 7.93
N TYR A 41 -3.83 -5.11 6.83
CA TYR A 41 -4.97 -6.01 6.83
C TYR A 41 -4.63 -7.33 7.55
N SER A 42 -5.59 -7.87 8.30
CA SER A 42 -5.50 -9.26 8.73
C SER A 42 -5.65 -10.20 7.54
N GLN A 43 -5.04 -11.38 7.61
CA GLN A 43 -5.17 -12.37 6.53
C GLN A 43 -6.62 -12.82 6.34
N GLU A 44 -7.36 -12.96 7.42
CA GLU A 44 -8.78 -13.31 7.40
C GLU A 44 -9.61 -12.28 6.63
N ASN A 45 -9.33 -10.98 6.85
CA ASN A 45 -10.04 -9.93 6.14
C ASN A 45 -9.66 -9.90 4.64
N LEU A 46 -8.39 -10.12 4.29
CA LEU A 46 -7.97 -10.24 2.89
C LEU A 46 -8.68 -11.39 2.17
N ASP A 47 -8.73 -12.56 2.79
CA ASP A 47 -9.39 -13.74 2.25
C ASP A 47 -10.91 -13.51 2.11
N GLY A 48 -11.52 -12.89 3.11
CA GLY A 48 -12.95 -12.55 3.12
C GLY A 48 -13.33 -11.55 2.03
N VAL A 49 -12.55 -10.49 1.86
CA VAL A 49 -12.76 -9.50 0.80
C VAL A 49 -12.60 -10.13 -0.58
N ALA A 50 -11.58 -10.96 -0.80
CA ALA A 50 -11.37 -11.64 -2.07
C ALA A 50 -12.51 -12.61 -2.39
N LYS A 51 -12.98 -13.38 -1.39
CA LYS A 51 -14.13 -14.28 -1.53
C LYS A 51 -15.39 -13.52 -1.93
N THR A 52 -15.73 -12.46 -1.19
CA THR A 52 -16.90 -11.62 -1.47
C THR A 52 -16.83 -11.00 -2.87
N ALA A 53 -15.65 -10.51 -3.28
CA ALA A 53 -15.46 -9.99 -4.63
C ALA A 53 -15.79 -11.03 -5.71
N ARG A 54 -15.30 -12.26 -5.56
CA ARG A 54 -15.57 -13.37 -6.49
C ARG A 54 -17.03 -13.76 -6.54
N GLU A 55 -17.71 -13.82 -5.41
CA GLU A 55 -19.16 -14.10 -5.31
C GLU A 55 -19.98 -13.07 -6.11
N HIS A 56 -19.46 -11.85 -6.24
CA HIS A 56 -20.07 -10.78 -7.06
C HIS A 56 -19.52 -10.71 -8.49
N GLY A 57 -18.68 -11.65 -8.92
CA GLY A 57 -18.11 -11.70 -10.27
C GLY A 57 -16.98 -10.68 -10.52
N CYS A 58 -16.39 -10.10 -9.45
CA CYS A 58 -15.30 -9.16 -9.55
C CYS A 58 -13.94 -9.86 -9.54
N LYS A 59 -12.97 -9.28 -10.26
CA LYS A 59 -11.54 -9.54 -10.08
C LYS A 59 -11.01 -8.79 -8.86
N VAL A 60 -9.86 -9.23 -8.32
CA VAL A 60 -9.27 -8.61 -7.15
C VAL A 60 -7.83 -8.19 -7.45
N HIS A 61 -7.54 -6.91 -7.23
CA HIS A 61 -6.20 -6.34 -7.35
C HIS A 61 -5.70 -5.84 -6.01
N MET A 62 -4.42 -6.12 -5.70
CA MET A 62 -3.73 -5.56 -4.56
C MET A 62 -2.87 -4.37 -4.99
N ASP A 63 -3.14 -3.17 -4.49
CA ASP A 63 -2.11 -2.14 -4.42
C ASP A 63 -1.18 -2.51 -3.25
N GLY A 64 -0.12 -3.20 -3.60
CA GLY A 64 0.90 -3.69 -2.68
C GLY A 64 2.14 -2.78 -2.65
N ALA A 65 1.97 -1.47 -2.85
CA ALA A 65 3.09 -0.53 -2.86
C ALA A 65 4.00 -0.66 -1.63
N ARG A 66 3.47 -1.14 -0.50
CA ARG A 66 4.19 -1.42 0.75
C ARG A 66 3.89 -2.81 1.30
N ILE A 67 3.62 -3.78 0.45
CA ILE A 67 3.22 -5.12 0.89
C ILE A 67 4.29 -5.84 1.71
N PHE A 68 5.56 -5.55 1.46
CA PHE A 68 6.65 -6.11 2.26
C PHE A 68 6.66 -5.55 3.69
N ASN A 69 6.23 -4.29 3.90
CA ASN A 69 6.01 -3.78 5.25
C ASN A 69 4.91 -4.58 5.97
N ALA A 70 3.79 -4.86 5.29
CA ALA A 70 2.75 -5.70 5.85
C ALA A 70 3.25 -7.12 6.15
N SER A 71 4.02 -7.72 5.24
CA SER A 71 4.60 -9.05 5.40
C SER A 71 5.51 -9.14 6.63
N ILE A 72 6.41 -8.19 6.80
CA ILE A 72 7.31 -8.13 7.97
C ILE A 72 6.51 -7.90 9.26
N LYS A 73 5.54 -6.99 9.25
CA LYS A 73 4.73 -6.67 10.43
C LYS A 73 3.88 -7.85 10.90
N THR A 74 3.24 -8.55 9.98
CA THR A 74 2.32 -9.64 10.30
C THR A 74 2.98 -11.02 10.33
N ASN A 75 4.27 -11.09 9.98
CA ASN A 75 5.02 -12.34 9.78
C ASN A 75 4.29 -13.31 8.83
N THR A 76 3.63 -12.75 7.81
CA THR A 76 2.89 -13.52 6.80
C THR A 76 3.59 -13.39 5.45
N PRO A 77 3.96 -14.47 4.79
CA PRO A 77 4.58 -14.41 3.45
C PRO A 77 3.67 -13.70 2.44
N VAL A 78 4.27 -12.86 1.58
CA VAL A 78 3.53 -12.14 0.51
C VAL A 78 2.74 -13.11 -0.37
N SER A 79 3.29 -14.29 -0.68
CA SER A 79 2.60 -15.34 -1.43
C SER A 79 1.30 -15.81 -0.74
N ARG A 80 1.27 -15.83 0.60
CA ARG A 80 0.06 -16.16 1.36
C ARG A 80 -0.95 -15.01 1.34
N MET A 81 -0.47 -13.77 1.49
CA MET A 81 -1.35 -12.59 1.45
C MET A 81 -2.06 -12.47 0.10
N LEU A 82 -1.36 -12.80 -0.98
CA LEU A 82 -1.83 -12.63 -2.36
C LEU A 82 -2.49 -13.88 -2.95
N LYS A 83 -2.61 -14.96 -2.19
CA LYS A 83 -3.11 -16.24 -2.71
C LYS A 83 -4.44 -16.12 -3.46
N GLU A 84 -5.30 -15.26 -2.96
CA GLU A 84 -6.65 -15.05 -3.47
C GLU A 84 -6.78 -13.81 -4.40
N PHE A 85 -5.66 -13.18 -4.79
CA PHE A 85 -5.65 -11.99 -5.64
C PHE A 85 -5.27 -12.33 -7.08
N ASP A 86 -5.91 -11.67 -8.05
CA ASP A 86 -5.65 -11.87 -9.48
C ASP A 86 -4.38 -11.12 -9.93
N SER A 87 -4.06 -10.00 -9.28
CA SER A 87 -2.89 -9.19 -9.60
C SER A 87 -2.46 -8.32 -8.42
N VAL A 88 -1.20 -7.89 -8.45
CA VAL A 88 -0.63 -6.97 -7.47
C VAL A 88 0.35 -6.01 -8.14
N SER A 89 0.32 -4.75 -7.70
CA SER A 89 1.38 -3.77 -7.96
C SER A 89 2.27 -3.61 -6.73
N ILE A 90 3.60 -3.57 -6.92
CA ILE A 90 4.60 -3.49 -5.85
C ILE A 90 5.56 -2.36 -6.15
N CYS A 91 5.75 -1.41 -5.25
CA CYS A 91 6.76 -0.38 -5.42
C CYS A 91 8.13 -0.86 -4.92
N LEU A 92 9.17 -0.59 -5.72
CA LEU A 92 10.56 -0.84 -5.36
C LEU A 92 11.26 0.41 -4.79
N SER A 93 10.75 1.60 -5.11
CA SER A 93 11.34 2.91 -4.83
C SER A 93 10.84 3.57 -3.54
N LYS A 94 10.37 2.78 -2.57
CA LYS A 94 9.97 3.22 -1.22
C LYS A 94 10.94 2.62 -0.19
N GLY A 95 10.46 2.02 0.88
CA GLY A 95 11.30 1.41 1.92
C GLY A 95 12.31 0.36 1.41
N LEU A 96 12.05 -0.25 0.26
CA LEU A 96 13.02 -1.15 -0.38
C LEU A 96 14.25 -0.44 -0.95
N GLY A 97 14.19 0.89 -1.17
CA GLY A 97 15.35 1.71 -1.50
C GLY A 97 15.89 1.58 -2.93
N ALA A 98 15.16 0.97 -3.86
CA ALA A 98 15.53 1.05 -5.27
C ALA A 98 15.33 2.49 -5.80
N PRO A 99 16.16 2.98 -6.74
CA PRO A 99 16.10 4.37 -7.19
C PRO A 99 14.80 4.70 -7.92
N VAL A 100 14.17 3.70 -8.54
CA VAL A 100 12.93 3.84 -9.31
C VAL A 100 12.29 2.49 -9.52
N GLY A 101 10.98 2.46 -9.73
CA GLY A 101 10.30 1.32 -10.30
C GLY A 101 9.18 0.75 -9.46
N SER A 102 8.30 0.07 -10.19
CA SER A 102 7.24 -0.77 -9.65
C SER A 102 7.14 -2.04 -10.47
N LEU A 103 6.73 -3.11 -9.83
CA LEU A 103 6.43 -4.38 -10.46
C LEU A 103 4.92 -4.56 -10.53
N LEU A 104 4.45 -5.09 -11.64
CA LEU A 104 3.10 -5.62 -11.76
C LEU A 104 3.19 -7.14 -11.89
N VAL A 105 2.50 -7.86 -11.03
CA VAL A 105 2.51 -9.32 -10.98
C VAL A 105 1.09 -9.85 -11.16
N GLY A 106 0.94 -10.95 -11.86
CA GLY A 106 -0.34 -11.61 -12.15
C GLY A 106 -0.13 -12.81 -13.08
N SER A 107 -1.23 -13.32 -13.65
CA SER A 107 -1.14 -14.42 -14.60
C SER A 107 -0.37 -14.04 -15.87
N THR A 108 0.16 -15.04 -16.59
CA THR A 108 0.89 -14.84 -17.85
C THR A 108 0.09 -14.01 -18.86
N ASP A 109 -1.20 -14.34 -19.03
CA ASP A 109 -2.08 -13.64 -19.98
C ASP A 109 -2.33 -12.20 -19.56
N PHE A 110 -2.51 -11.95 -18.26
CA PHE A 110 -2.65 -10.60 -17.72
C PHE A 110 -1.40 -9.77 -17.97
N ILE A 111 -0.22 -10.33 -17.69
CA ILE A 111 1.06 -9.62 -17.87
C ILE A 111 1.38 -9.39 -19.35
N ALA A 112 1.04 -10.31 -20.24
CA ALA A 112 1.19 -10.09 -21.68
C ALA A 112 0.38 -8.88 -22.18
N LYS A 113 -0.88 -8.77 -21.74
CA LYS A 113 -1.74 -7.59 -22.03
C LYS A 113 -1.20 -6.31 -21.39
N ALA A 114 -0.79 -6.38 -20.12
CA ALA A 114 -0.23 -5.24 -19.39
C ALA A 114 1.05 -4.70 -20.04
N SER A 115 1.93 -5.60 -20.55
CA SER A 115 3.14 -5.22 -21.27
C SER A 115 2.85 -4.43 -22.54
N ARG A 116 1.78 -4.79 -23.27
CA ARG A 116 1.32 -4.01 -24.42
C ARG A 116 0.81 -2.63 -24.02
N TRP A 117 -0.02 -2.56 -22.97
CA TRP A 117 -0.49 -1.27 -22.43
C TRP A 117 0.66 -0.39 -21.95
N ARG A 118 1.62 -0.96 -21.23
CA ARG A 118 2.84 -0.25 -20.82
C ARG A 118 3.54 0.38 -22.02
N LYS A 119 3.69 -0.35 -23.12
CA LYS A 119 4.31 0.17 -24.34
C LYS A 119 3.49 1.32 -24.94
N MET A 120 2.17 1.16 -25.02
CA MET A 120 1.26 2.17 -25.59
C MET A 120 1.26 3.47 -24.81
N PHE A 121 1.38 3.39 -23.47
CA PHE A 121 1.46 4.56 -22.57
C PHE A 121 2.88 5.14 -22.41
N GLY A 122 3.84 4.73 -23.23
CA GLY A 122 5.20 5.28 -23.21
C GLY A 122 6.14 4.66 -22.16
N GLY A 123 5.69 3.66 -21.37
CA GLY A 123 6.48 3.01 -20.31
C GLY A 123 7.41 1.89 -20.81
N GLY A 124 7.61 1.75 -22.12
CA GLY A 124 8.47 0.72 -22.73
C GLY A 124 9.93 1.14 -22.81
N MET A 125 10.60 1.29 -21.68
CA MET A 125 12.01 1.63 -21.60
C MET A 125 12.87 0.51 -22.21
N ARG A 126 13.85 0.89 -23.04
CA ARG A 126 14.91 0.01 -23.54
C ARG A 126 16.07 -0.02 -22.53
N GLN A 127 16.85 -1.10 -22.52
CA GLN A 127 18.02 -1.24 -21.66
C GLN A 127 17.74 -0.93 -20.19
N SER A 128 16.62 -1.44 -19.66
CA SER A 128 16.21 -1.25 -18.27
C SER A 128 17.00 -2.09 -17.25
N GLY A 129 18.05 -2.80 -17.69
CA GLY A 129 18.83 -3.71 -16.84
C GLY A 129 19.47 -3.05 -15.63
N ILE A 130 19.92 -1.80 -15.73
CA ILE A 130 20.47 -1.04 -14.58
C ILE A 130 19.42 -0.90 -13.48
N LEU A 131 18.19 -0.53 -13.85
CA LEU A 131 17.09 -0.37 -12.91
C LEU A 131 16.63 -1.73 -12.34
N ALA A 132 16.60 -2.76 -13.20
CA ALA A 132 16.27 -4.11 -12.79
C ALA A 132 17.29 -4.67 -11.77
N ALA A 133 18.59 -4.44 -11.98
CA ALA A 133 19.65 -4.86 -11.07
C ALA A 133 19.50 -4.19 -9.69
N ALA A 134 19.19 -2.89 -9.64
CA ALA A 134 18.90 -2.18 -8.40
C ALA A 134 17.65 -2.74 -7.70
N GLY A 135 16.59 -3.05 -8.46
CA GLY A 135 15.38 -3.70 -7.94
C GLY A 135 15.65 -5.10 -7.38
N MET A 136 16.45 -5.92 -8.06
CA MET A 136 16.86 -7.24 -7.57
C MET A 136 17.65 -7.13 -6.27
N TYR A 137 18.65 -6.24 -6.22
CA TYR A 137 19.40 -5.98 -5.00
C TYR A 137 18.48 -5.59 -3.82
N ALA A 138 17.52 -4.70 -4.07
CA ALA A 138 16.56 -4.26 -3.07
C ALA A 138 15.69 -5.41 -2.53
N LEU A 139 15.23 -6.30 -3.41
CA LEU A 139 14.44 -7.46 -3.02
C LEU A 139 15.27 -8.49 -2.23
N ASP A 140 16.53 -8.71 -2.61
CA ASP A 140 17.40 -9.69 -1.97
C ASP A 140 17.93 -9.21 -0.61
N ASN A 141 18.13 -7.89 -0.43
CA ASN A 141 18.86 -7.37 0.73
C ASN A 141 18.04 -6.47 1.66
N ASN A 142 16.95 -5.84 1.20
CA ASN A 142 16.32 -4.77 1.96
C ASN A 142 14.97 -5.14 2.59
N ILE A 143 14.38 -6.30 2.27
CA ILE A 143 13.08 -6.68 2.83
C ILE A 143 13.14 -6.81 4.35
N GLN A 144 14.09 -7.56 4.89
CA GLN A 144 14.17 -7.83 6.33
C GLN A 144 14.45 -6.58 7.16
N ARG A 145 15.23 -5.64 6.62
CA ARG A 145 15.56 -4.40 7.31
C ARG A 145 14.38 -3.42 7.43
N LEU A 146 13.25 -3.65 6.75
CA LEU A 146 12.02 -2.87 6.98
C LEU A 146 11.55 -2.93 8.44
N SER A 147 11.92 -3.98 9.18
CA SER A 147 11.68 -4.07 10.63
C SER A 147 12.35 -2.95 11.42
N GLU A 148 13.50 -2.44 10.94
CA GLU A 148 14.18 -1.29 11.55
C GLU A 148 13.35 -0.01 11.40
N ASP A 149 12.75 0.20 10.20
CA ASP A 149 11.90 1.37 9.93
C ASP A 149 10.67 1.34 10.82
N HIS A 150 10.06 0.16 11.02
CA HIS A 150 8.94 -0.01 11.95
C HIS A 150 9.34 0.33 13.39
N SER A 151 10.51 -0.12 13.82
CA SER A 151 11.03 0.15 15.17
C SER A 151 11.30 1.64 15.37
N ARG A 152 11.89 2.30 14.36
CA ARG A 152 12.15 3.75 14.38
C ARG A 152 10.84 4.55 14.42
N ALA A 153 9.86 4.18 13.58
CA ALA A 153 8.54 4.81 13.57
C ALA A 153 7.85 4.68 14.94
N LYS A 154 7.87 3.50 15.55
CA LYS A 154 7.28 3.28 16.87
C LYS A 154 7.98 4.10 17.95
N ARG A 155 9.32 4.15 17.94
CA ARG A 155 10.09 4.95 18.90
C ARG A 155 9.80 6.44 18.77
N LEU A 156 9.75 6.96 17.52
CA LEU A 156 9.40 8.36 17.26
C LEU A 156 7.98 8.67 17.77
N ALA A 157 7.00 7.84 17.41
CA ALA A 157 5.61 7.99 17.82
C ALA A 157 5.44 8.00 19.34
N THR A 158 6.16 7.12 20.05
CA THR A 158 6.13 7.07 21.51
C THR A 158 6.69 8.35 22.12
N ALA A 159 7.85 8.83 21.64
CA ALA A 159 8.45 10.06 22.13
C ALA A 159 7.57 11.30 21.88
N LEU A 160 6.97 11.39 20.71
CA LEU A 160 6.05 12.50 20.39
C LEU A 160 4.78 12.47 21.25
N ASN A 161 4.26 11.28 21.54
CA ASN A 161 3.05 11.15 22.38
C ASN A 161 3.29 11.43 23.87
N GLU A 162 4.55 11.57 24.29
CA GLU A 162 4.94 12.02 25.65
C GLU A 162 4.97 13.56 25.75
N MET A 163 4.85 14.28 24.63
CA MET A 163 4.84 15.75 24.59
C MET A 163 3.40 16.26 24.55
N ASP A 164 3.08 17.27 25.35
CA ASP A 164 1.74 17.83 25.45
C ASP A 164 1.24 18.50 24.15
N GLU A 165 2.17 18.88 23.26
CA GLU A 165 1.89 19.55 22.00
C GLU A 165 1.39 18.60 20.92
N TYR A 166 1.64 17.29 21.05
CA TYR A 166 1.34 16.28 20.04
C TYR A 166 0.46 15.17 20.57
N SER A 167 -0.29 14.56 19.67
CA SER A 167 -1.04 13.33 19.93
C SER A 167 -0.80 12.33 18.81
N VAL A 168 -0.54 11.09 19.18
CA VAL A 168 -0.32 9.98 18.23
C VAL A 168 -1.11 8.76 18.69
N ASP A 169 -1.97 8.23 17.83
CA ASP A 169 -2.57 6.93 18.09
C ASP A 169 -1.51 5.83 17.97
N LEU A 170 -0.89 5.49 19.09
CA LEU A 170 0.18 4.47 19.13
C LEU A 170 -0.27 3.08 18.65
N LYS A 171 -1.58 2.79 18.62
CA LYS A 171 -2.10 1.51 18.13
C LYS A 171 -2.10 1.45 16.62
N SER A 172 -2.29 2.59 15.94
CA SER A 172 -2.26 2.69 14.49
C SER A 172 -0.84 2.68 13.91
N VAL A 173 0.20 2.92 14.72
CA VAL A 173 1.60 2.86 14.28
C VAL A 173 2.05 1.41 14.18
N GLU A 174 1.67 0.78 13.10
CA GLU A 174 1.97 -0.64 12.83
C GLU A 174 3.24 -0.84 12.01
N THR A 175 3.55 0.08 11.10
CA THR A 175 4.68 -0.04 10.17
C THR A 175 5.56 1.22 10.18
N ASN A 176 5.85 1.79 9.03
CA ASN A 176 6.81 2.88 8.82
C ASN A 176 6.17 4.26 8.74
N MET A 177 4.91 4.41 9.14
CA MET A 177 4.21 5.69 9.13
C MET A 177 3.85 6.14 10.54
N VAL A 178 3.95 7.46 10.78
CA VAL A 178 3.52 8.11 12.01
C VAL A 178 2.65 9.28 11.62
N TYR A 179 1.38 9.23 11.99
CA TYR A 179 0.45 10.34 11.87
C TYR A 179 0.38 11.06 13.21
N ILE A 180 0.50 12.38 13.16
CA ILE A 180 0.64 13.23 14.33
C ILE A 180 -0.44 14.31 14.27
N ASP A 181 -1.24 14.40 15.31
CA ASP A 181 -2.05 15.58 15.55
C ASP A 181 -1.24 16.58 16.39
N SER A 182 -1.22 17.83 15.98
CA SER A 182 -0.48 18.91 16.65
C SER A 182 -1.40 20.04 17.05
N LYS A 183 -1.17 20.62 18.24
CA LYS A 183 -1.84 21.86 18.66
C LYS A 183 -1.48 23.05 17.76
N MET A 184 -0.31 23.00 17.16
CA MET A 184 0.13 23.91 16.12
C MET A 184 -0.48 23.51 14.77
N GLY A 185 -0.89 24.46 13.94
CA GLY A 185 -1.39 24.15 12.60
C GLY A 185 -0.34 23.44 11.73
N ALA A 186 -0.78 22.48 10.92
CA ALA A 186 0.12 21.62 10.13
C ALA A 186 1.14 22.43 9.29
N LYS A 187 0.71 23.50 8.63
CA LYS A 187 1.60 24.37 7.83
C LYS A 187 2.69 25.04 8.63
N GLU A 188 2.37 25.49 9.84
CA GLU A 188 3.32 26.14 10.73
C GLU A 188 4.33 25.12 11.26
N LEU A 189 3.86 23.93 11.67
CA LEU A 189 4.71 22.82 12.11
C LEU A 189 5.68 22.40 10.98
N MET A 190 5.17 22.24 9.75
CA MET A 190 6.00 21.91 8.59
C MET A 190 7.11 22.94 8.38
N ALA A 191 6.77 24.24 8.43
CA ALA A 191 7.76 25.31 8.26
C ALA A 191 8.84 25.29 9.34
N GLN A 192 8.45 25.07 10.61
CA GLN A 192 9.41 24.98 11.72
C GLN A 192 10.31 23.74 11.58
N LEU A 193 9.78 22.58 11.27
CA LEU A 193 10.55 21.36 11.07
C LEU A 193 11.50 21.45 9.89
N SER A 194 11.07 22.05 8.78
CA SER A 194 11.91 22.27 7.60
C SER A 194 13.11 23.16 7.90
N ASN A 195 13.00 24.17 8.80
CA ASN A 195 14.14 24.98 9.25
C ASN A 195 15.22 24.15 9.98
N HIS A 196 14.84 22.96 10.46
CA HIS A 196 15.76 21.99 11.09
C HIS A 196 16.12 20.82 10.18
N GLY A 197 15.79 20.89 8.87
CA GLY A 197 16.07 19.85 7.90
C GLY A 197 15.17 18.61 8.04
N ILE A 198 13.98 18.78 8.62
CA ILE A 198 12.98 17.70 8.79
C ILE A 198 11.79 18.02 7.90
N ASP A 199 11.55 17.18 6.91
CA ASP A 199 10.43 17.32 6.00
C ASP A 199 9.29 16.37 6.40
N VAL A 200 8.09 16.92 6.53
CA VAL A 200 6.85 16.20 6.82
C VAL A 200 5.76 16.63 5.85
N LEU A 201 4.67 15.89 5.77
CA LEU A 201 3.56 16.16 4.88
C LEU A 201 2.31 16.49 5.67
N ASP A 202 1.58 17.51 5.22
CA ASP A 202 0.19 17.73 5.61
C ASP A 202 -0.68 16.72 4.87
N VAL A 203 -1.43 15.92 5.62
CA VAL A 203 -2.29 14.87 5.05
C VAL A 203 -3.79 15.15 5.20
N GLY A 204 -4.13 16.33 5.73
CA GLY A 204 -5.49 16.87 5.84
C GLY A 204 -6.11 16.72 7.19
#